data_d30a6a7ff97755c102c06e9d145ecf44
#
_entry.id   d30a6a7ff97755c102c06e9d145ecf44
#
_cell.length_a   1.000
_cell.length_b   1.000
_cell.length_c   1.000
_cell.angle_alpha   90.00
_cell.angle_beta   90.00
_cell.angle_gamma   90.00
#
_symmetry.space_group_name_H-M   'P 1'
#
loop_
_entity.id
_entity.type
_entity.pdbx_description
1 polymer ?
#
loop_
_entity_poly.entity_id
_entity_poly.type
_entity_poly.pdbx_seq_one_letter_code
_entity_poly.pdbx_strand_id
1 'polypeptide(L)'
;LASLEILDASGNVKRKADIFTKRTIRKPEAVTSVDTASEALAVSIGERARVDVPFMAELSGKTEDEVTEELAGVIFRNPVTGIWETSDEYLSGNVREKLETAKVFAQNHPQYERNVQALMRIQPKDLDASEIEVRLGATWIEPQYVTEFMGELFGTPDYLLGRQIEVRYAPVNGQWNVSGKNADYRNPRVTATYGTQRANAYRLLEDALNLRDTKIYDTVEEGGSEKRVLNKKETMLAQQKQELIKEAFREWIFQDMDRRETLCKKYNELFNSIRPREYDGSHIQFVGMTPEISLMPHQKNAVAHILYGHNTLLAHCVGAGKTFQMIAAGMESKRLGLSQKNLYVVPNHLTEQWGSDFLRLYPNANVLVATKKDFEPANRKKFCSRIATGDYDAVIIGHSQFERIPLSRERQALSIEKQIDEITMAIEEAAEQDGMHYTVKQMEKTRKNLETKLERLNDQSRKDDVVTFEQLGVDRLFVDESHFYKNLFLYTKMRNIAGIAQTDAQKSSDMFAKCRYLDEITGGRGVTFATGTPVSNSMVVRP
;
A
#
# COMPACT_ATOMS: atom_id res chain seq x y z
N LEU A 1 -4.25 33.55 -25.29
CA LEU A 1 -3.47 34.68 -25.85
C LEU A 1 -2.09 34.81 -25.19
N ALA A 2 -1.98 34.68 -23.85
CA ALA A 2 -0.70 34.79 -23.14
C ALA A 2 0.37 33.77 -23.58
N SER A 3 0.02 32.66 -24.21
CA SER A 3 0.96 31.67 -24.77
C SER A 3 1.41 31.98 -26.21
N LEU A 4 0.76 32.94 -26.86
CA LEU A 4 1.05 33.33 -28.25
C LEU A 4 1.85 34.62 -28.34
N GLU A 5 1.92 35.39 -27.27
CA GLU A 5 2.60 36.67 -27.17
C GLU A 5 3.47 36.72 -25.92
N ILE A 6 4.68 37.21 -26.05
CA ILE A 6 5.58 37.47 -24.94
C ILE A 6 5.42 38.94 -24.58
N LEU A 7 4.93 39.16 -23.37
CA LEU A 7 4.67 40.52 -22.84
C LEU A 7 5.89 41.06 -22.09
N ASP A 8 6.04 42.37 -22.09
CA ASP A 8 6.99 43.09 -21.24
C ASP A 8 6.43 43.25 -19.81
N ALA A 9 7.23 43.79 -18.91
CA ALA A 9 6.84 44.06 -17.53
C ALA A 9 5.65 45.02 -17.37
N SER A 10 5.33 45.77 -18.42
CA SER A 10 4.22 46.72 -18.49
C SER A 10 2.96 46.13 -19.13
N GLY A 11 3.00 44.86 -19.53
CA GLY A 11 1.88 44.14 -20.17
C GLY A 11 1.73 44.39 -21.67
N ASN A 12 2.68 45.05 -22.34
CA ASN A 12 2.67 45.26 -23.77
C ASN A 12 3.33 44.08 -24.49
N VAL A 13 2.91 43.81 -25.73
CA VAL A 13 3.48 42.73 -26.54
C VAL A 13 4.92 43.06 -26.89
N LYS A 14 5.88 42.34 -26.35
CA LYS A 14 7.30 42.44 -26.67
C LYS A 14 7.66 41.75 -27.96
N ARG A 15 7.14 40.52 -28.16
CA ARG A 15 7.27 39.75 -29.41
C ARG A 15 6.21 38.64 -29.47
N LYS A 16 5.97 38.14 -30.66
CA LYS A 16 5.17 36.93 -30.86
C LYS A 16 5.93 35.71 -30.33
N ALA A 17 5.19 34.69 -29.85
CA ALA A 17 5.78 33.42 -29.44
C ALA A 17 6.48 32.74 -30.62
N ASP A 18 7.48 31.93 -30.34
CA ASP A 18 8.33 31.28 -31.33
C ASP A 18 7.58 30.37 -32.31
N ILE A 19 6.36 29.91 -31.94
CA ILE A 19 5.48 29.12 -32.81
C ILE A 19 5.16 29.82 -34.17
N PHE A 20 5.25 31.14 -34.20
CA PHE A 20 5.03 31.92 -35.45
C PHE A 20 6.27 32.00 -36.34
N THR A 21 7.43 31.69 -35.81
CA THR A 21 8.70 31.82 -36.50
C THR A 21 9.46 30.51 -36.69
N LYS A 22 9.17 29.53 -35.83
CA LYS A 22 9.78 28.19 -35.89
C LYS A 22 8.79 27.13 -35.43
N ARG A 23 8.96 25.90 -35.88
CA ARG A 23 8.19 24.74 -35.41
C ARG A 23 8.59 24.43 -33.94
N THR A 24 7.74 24.75 -32.98
CA THR A 24 8.00 24.56 -31.55
C THR A 24 7.62 23.16 -31.07
N ILE A 25 6.72 22.49 -31.78
CA ILE A 25 6.38 21.07 -31.53
C ILE A 25 7.18 20.27 -32.56
N ARG A 26 8.32 19.75 -32.14
CA ARG A 26 9.01 18.70 -32.88
C ARG A 26 8.45 17.37 -32.40
N LYS A 27 7.98 16.54 -33.32
CA LYS A 27 7.82 15.12 -33.05
C LYS A 27 9.21 14.64 -32.62
N PRO A 28 9.37 13.93 -31.47
CA PRO A 28 10.65 13.34 -31.14
C PRO A 28 11.10 12.54 -32.35
N GLU A 29 12.29 12.81 -32.87
CA GLU A 29 12.89 11.93 -33.88
C GLU A 29 13.15 10.64 -33.13
N ALA A 30 12.48 9.56 -33.54
CA ALA A 30 12.74 8.24 -32.99
C ALA A 30 14.20 7.91 -33.24
N VAL A 31 14.94 7.47 -32.25
CA VAL A 31 16.29 6.98 -32.38
C VAL A 31 16.22 5.73 -33.27
N THR A 32 16.82 5.79 -34.45
CA THR A 32 16.75 4.69 -35.44
C THR A 32 17.93 3.74 -35.38
N SER A 33 19.05 4.15 -34.79
CA SER A 33 20.22 3.32 -34.59
C SER A 33 21.09 3.83 -33.45
N VAL A 34 21.82 2.92 -32.83
CA VAL A 34 22.80 3.19 -31.74
C VAL A 34 24.01 2.27 -31.92
N ASP A 35 25.15 2.65 -31.35
CA ASP A 35 26.40 1.90 -31.53
C ASP A 35 26.59 0.79 -30.48
N THR A 36 26.01 0.93 -29.29
CA THR A 36 26.23 0.02 -28.16
C THR A 36 24.93 -0.55 -27.59
N ALA A 37 25.00 -1.73 -26.98
CA ALA A 37 23.86 -2.33 -26.28
C ALA A 37 23.40 -1.48 -25.07
N SER A 38 24.31 -0.76 -24.40
CA SER A 38 23.97 0.15 -23.30
C SER A 38 23.16 1.34 -23.78
N GLU A 39 23.47 1.92 -24.94
CA GLU A 39 22.65 2.97 -25.53
C GLU A 39 21.30 2.44 -25.98
N ALA A 40 21.24 1.23 -26.58
CA ALA A 40 20.00 0.56 -26.92
C ALA A 40 19.11 0.32 -25.69
N LEU A 41 19.71 -0.06 -24.57
CA LEU A 41 18.99 -0.23 -23.30
C LEU A 41 18.41 1.10 -22.81
N ALA A 42 19.19 2.19 -22.86
CA ALA A 42 18.71 3.52 -22.45
C ALA A 42 17.53 3.99 -23.33
N VAL A 43 17.59 3.75 -24.64
CA VAL A 43 16.49 4.06 -25.57
C VAL A 43 15.28 3.18 -25.28
N SER A 44 15.48 1.86 -25.06
CA SER A 44 14.39 0.93 -24.74
C SER A 44 13.65 1.32 -23.46
N ILE A 45 14.39 1.67 -22.42
CA ILE A 45 13.78 2.16 -21.16
C ILE A 45 13.09 3.50 -21.38
N GLY A 46 13.72 4.43 -22.11
CA GLY A 46 13.16 5.76 -22.37
C GLY A 46 11.91 5.76 -23.25
N GLU A 47 11.80 4.86 -24.22
CA GLU A 47 10.67 4.81 -25.17
C GLU A 47 9.60 3.77 -24.81
N ARG A 48 10.01 2.61 -24.23
CA ARG A 48 9.12 1.47 -23.97
C ARG A 48 8.92 1.18 -22.49
N ALA A 49 9.63 1.88 -21.59
CA ALA A 49 9.63 1.72 -20.14
C ALA A 49 9.93 0.26 -19.70
N ARG A 50 10.65 -0.50 -20.50
CA ARG A 50 11.04 -1.89 -20.23
C ARG A 50 12.29 -2.28 -21.00
N VAL A 51 12.90 -3.37 -20.59
CA VAL A 51 13.97 -4.02 -21.37
C VAL A 51 13.34 -4.83 -22.49
N ASP A 52 13.42 -4.35 -23.71
CA ASP A 52 12.87 -4.98 -24.92
C ASP A 52 14.04 -5.43 -25.82
N VAL A 53 14.52 -6.66 -25.58
CA VAL A 53 15.73 -7.18 -26.24
C VAL A 53 15.59 -7.22 -27.77
N PRO A 54 14.47 -7.66 -28.37
CA PRO A 54 14.30 -7.58 -29.83
C PRO A 54 14.45 -6.15 -30.38
N PHE A 55 13.87 -5.17 -29.71
CA PHE A 55 13.99 -3.76 -30.09
C PHE A 55 15.43 -3.24 -29.96
N MET A 56 16.11 -3.63 -28.89
CA MET A 56 17.51 -3.26 -28.67
C MET A 56 18.44 -3.87 -29.74
N ALA A 57 18.16 -5.10 -30.13
CA ALA A 57 18.86 -5.78 -31.22
C ALA A 57 18.68 -5.06 -32.55
N GLU A 58 17.45 -4.66 -32.90
CA GLU A 58 17.14 -3.86 -34.09
C GLU A 58 17.88 -2.51 -34.10
N LEU A 59 17.85 -1.79 -32.97
CA LEU A 59 18.50 -0.48 -32.82
C LEU A 59 20.02 -0.55 -32.93
N SER A 60 20.65 -1.59 -32.38
CA SER A 60 22.11 -1.72 -32.34
C SER A 60 22.69 -2.48 -33.56
N GLY A 61 21.82 -3.08 -34.36
CA GLY A 61 22.25 -3.92 -35.48
C GLY A 61 22.94 -5.22 -35.06
N LYS A 62 22.75 -5.64 -33.77
CA LYS A 62 23.33 -6.85 -33.18
C LYS A 62 22.27 -7.94 -33.05
N THR A 63 22.72 -9.16 -32.80
CA THR A 63 21.82 -10.26 -32.42
C THR A 63 21.33 -10.12 -30.96
N GLU A 64 20.19 -10.73 -30.62
CA GLU A 64 19.69 -10.74 -29.24
C GLU A 64 20.69 -11.34 -28.24
N ASP A 65 21.43 -12.38 -28.68
CA ASP A 65 22.46 -13.03 -27.86
C ASP A 65 23.65 -12.10 -27.59
N GLU A 66 24.13 -11.35 -28.61
CA GLU A 66 25.18 -10.36 -28.41
C GLU A 66 24.78 -9.23 -27.49
N VAL A 67 23.53 -8.72 -27.61
CA VAL A 67 22.99 -7.69 -26.74
C VAL A 67 22.90 -8.17 -25.28
N THR A 68 22.42 -9.38 -25.07
CA THR A 68 22.27 -9.93 -23.70
C THR A 68 23.61 -10.27 -23.07
N GLU A 69 24.62 -10.66 -23.88
CA GLU A 69 25.97 -10.94 -23.39
C GLU A 69 26.73 -9.65 -23.02
N GLU A 70 26.62 -8.59 -23.86
CA GLU A 70 27.21 -7.28 -23.56
C GLU A 70 26.60 -6.63 -22.31
N LEU A 71 25.33 -6.90 -22.07
CA LEU A 71 24.61 -6.39 -20.88
C LEU A 71 24.59 -7.38 -19.71
N ALA A 72 25.48 -8.37 -19.72
CA ALA A 72 25.59 -9.33 -18.63
C ALA A 72 25.86 -8.63 -17.29
N GLY A 73 24.96 -8.84 -16.31
CA GLY A 73 25.02 -8.17 -15.01
C GLY A 73 24.33 -6.80 -14.95
N VAL A 74 23.96 -6.22 -16.10
CA VAL A 74 23.13 -5.01 -16.19
C VAL A 74 21.67 -5.37 -16.35
N ILE A 75 21.35 -6.43 -17.10
CA ILE A 75 20.02 -6.98 -17.22
C ILE A 75 20.01 -8.45 -16.80
N PHE A 76 18.88 -8.90 -16.31
CA PHE A 76 18.66 -10.27 -15.86
C PHE A 76 17.34 -10.79 -16.43
N ARG A 77 17.35 -12.04 -16.90
CA ARG A 77 16.10 -12.70 -17.28
C ARG A 77 15.45 -13.29 -16.04
N ASN A 78 14.23 -12.86 -15.74
CA ASN A 78 13.48 -13.41 -14.61
C ASN A 78 13.06 -14.86 -14.93
N PRO A 79 13.44 -15.85 -14.12
CA PRO A 79 13.16 -17.26 -14.42
C PRO A 79 11.68 -17.62 -14.38
N VAL A 80 10.86 -16.89 -13.62
CA VAL A 80 9.43 -17.13 -13.45
C VAL A 80 8.62 -16.53 -14.59
N THR A 81 8.88 -15.26 -14.92
CA THR A 81 8.11 -14.51 -15.92
C THR A 81 8.71 -14.64 -17.33
N GLY A 82 9.98 -15.01 -17.44
CA GLY A 82 10.75 -15.01 -18.69
C GLY A 82 11.09 -13.62 -19.23
N ILE A 83 10.67 -12.54 -18.53
CA ILE A 83 10.89 -11.14 -18.92
C ILE A 83 12.30 -10.71 -18.52
N TRP A 84 12.91 -9.85 -19.36
CA TRP A 84 14.16 -9.19 -19.02
C TRP A 84 13.89 -7.98 -18.13
N GLU A 85 14.62 -7.89 -17.03
CA GLU A 85 14.54 -6.82 -16.04
C GLU A 85 15.92 -6.16 -15.89
N THR A 86 15.97 -4.88 -15.54
CA THR A 86 17.22 -4.21 -15.19
C THR A 86 17.75 -4.73 -13.85
N SER A 87 19.04 -4.55 -13.59
CA SER A 87 19.67 -5.01 -12.34
C SER A 87 19.01 -4.41 -11.10
N ASP A 88 18.63 -3.13 -11.13
CA ASP A 88 17.92 -2.46 -10.05
C ASP A 88 16.53 -3.05 -9.79
N GLU A 89 15.85 -3.52 -10.85
CA GLU A 89 14.55 -4.19 -10.76
C GLU A 89 14.68 -5.64 -10.27
N TYR A 90 15.54 -6.42 -10.92
CA TYR A 90 15.70 -7.83 -10.60
C TYR A 90 16.28 -8.05 -9.19
N LEU A 91 17.30 -7.26 -8.82
CA LEU A 91 18.00 -7.36 -7.54
C LEU A 91 17.34 -6.56 -6.40
N SER A 92 16.03 -6.35 -6.47
CA SER A 92 15.19 -5.70 -5.47
C SER A 92 13.94 -6.55 -5.15
N GLY A 93 13.13 -6.10 -4.20
CA GLY A 93 11.97 -6.85 -3.71
C GLY A 93 12.40 -7.99 -2.78
N ASN A 94 11.68 -9.11 -2.76
CA ASN A 94 12.02 -10.28 -1.95
C ASN A 94 13.22 -11.03 -2.54
N VAL A 95 14.42 -10.57 -2.20
CA VAL A 95 15.68 -11.12 -2.76
C VAL A 95 16.03 -12.51 -2.23
N ARG A 96 15.49 -12.92 -1.07
CA ARG A 96 15.66 -14.29 -0.54
C ARG A 96 14.87 -15.29 -1.37
N GLU A 97 13.61 -15.03 -1.61
CA GLU A 97 12.74 -15.87 -2.44
C GLU A 97 13.25 -15.94 -3.89
N LYS A 98 13.67 -14.79 -4.45
CA LYS A 98 14.29 -14.74 -5.78
C LYS A 98 15.54 -15.61 -5.85
N LEU A 99 16.37 -15.63 -4.81
CA LEU A 99 17.57 -16.46 -4.75
C LEU A 99 17.23 -17.95 -4.76
N GLU A 100 16.29 -18.39 -3.93
CA GLU A 100 15.88 -19.80 -3.90
C GLU A 100 15.26 -20.22 -5.24
N THR A 101 14.41 -19.38 -5.82
CA THR A 101 13.86 -19.59 -7.15
C THR A 101 14.96 -19.71 -8.21
N ALA A 102 15.91 -18.79 -8.22
CA ALA A 102 17.02 -18.81 -9.17
C ALA A 102 17.88 -20.06 -9.03
N LYS A 103 18.17 -20.55 -7.81
CA LYS A 103 18.88 -21.81 -7.57
C LYS A 103 18.17 -23.01 -8.17
N VAL A 104 16.86 -23.10 -7.99
CA VAL A 104 16.04 -24.21 -8.57
C VAL A 104 16.12 -24.20 -10.11
N PHE A 105 15.97 -23.03 -10.71
CA PHE A 105 16.05 -22.92 -12.17
C PHE A 105 17.47 -23.15 -12.73
N ALA A 106 18.51 -22.74 -12.00
CA ALA A 106 19.91 -22.92 -12.42
C ALA A 106 20.32 -24.41 -12.49
N GLN A 107 19.68 -25.30 -11.73
CA GLN A 107 19.94 -26.75 -11.79
C GLN A 107 19.72 -27.33 -13.20
N ASN A 108 18.70 -26.83 -13.91
CA ASN A 108 18.35 -27.32 -15.24
C ASN A 108 18.75 -26.35 -16.37
N HIS A 109 19.06 -25.10 -16.03
CA HIS A 109 19.32 -24.02 -16.97
C HIS A 109 20.54 -23.20 -16.51
N PRO A 110 21.78 -23.57 -16.92
CA PRO A 110 23.03 -22.91 -16.47
C PRO A 110 23.08 -21.41 -16.71
N GLN A 111 22.29 -20.89 -17.64
CA GLN A 111 22.19 -19.43 -17.89
C GLN A 111 21.74 -18.62 -16.68
N TYR A 112 21.01 -19.22 -15.73
CA TYR A 112 20.57 -18.56 -14.49
C TYR A 112 21.62 -18.57 -13.37
N GLU A 113 22.79 -19.18 -13.56
CA GLU A 113 23.88 -19.14 -12.58
C GLU A 113 24.34 -17.71 -12.28
N ARG A 114 24.30 -16.82 -13.30
CA ARG A 114 24.58 -15.39 -13.14
C ARG A 114 23.57 -14.72 -12.20
N ASN A 115 22.30 -15.10 -12.28
CA ASN A 115 21.25 -14.62 -11.38
C ASN A 115 21.53 -15.02 -9.93
N VAL A 116 21.90 -16.30 -9.73
CA VAL A 116 22.25 -16.82 -8.39
C VAL A 116 23.39 -16.04 -7.79
N GLN A 117 24.50 -15.88 -8.54
CA GLN A 117 25.68 -15.16 -8.06
C GLN A 117 25.38 -13.69 -7.74
N ALA A 118 24.59 -13.00 -8.56
CA ALA A 118 24.20 -11.62 -8.32
C ALA A 118 23.31 -11.50 -7.07
N LEU A 119 22.31 -12.38 -6.92
CA LEU A 119 21.40 -12.39 -5.79
C LEU A 119 22.12 -12.76 -4.47
N MET A 120 23.10 -13.66 -4.51
CA MET A 120 23.91 -13.99 -3.33
C MET A 120 24.69 -12.79 -2.78
N ARG A 121 25.18 -11.91 -3.65
CA ARG A 121 25.99 -10.74 -3.24
C ARG A 121 25.19 -9.67 -2.53
N ILE A 122 23.87 -9.62 -2.77
CA ILE A 122 23.00 -8.54 -2.28
C ILE A 122 22.06 -8.99 -1.16
N GLN A 123 22.22 -10.22 -0.65
CA GLN A 123 21.40 -10.71 0.46
C GLN A 123 21.55 -9.81 1.68
N PRO A 124 20.44 -9.44 2.34
CA PRO A 124 20.51 -8.71 3.60
C PRO A 124 21.23 -9.57 4.66
N LYS A 125 22.06 -8.92 5.47
CA LYS A 125 22.69 -9.58 6.63
C LYS A 125 21.59 -10.06 7.57
N ASP A 126 21.71 -11.29 8.05
CA ASP A 126 20.79 -11.82 9.04
C ASP A 126 20.90 -11.04 10.35
N LEU A 127 19.73 -10.66 10.87
CA LEU A 127 19.59 -10.07 12.19
C LEU A 127 19.68 -11.18 13.23
N ASP A 128 20.41 -10.94 14.30
CA ASP A 128 20.51 -11.84 15.45
C ASP A 128 19.46 -11.52 16.53
N ALA A 129 19.38 -12.35 17.57
CA ALA A 129 18.40 -12.20 18.62
C ALA A 129 18.49 -10.87 19.39
N SER A 130 19.65 -10.21 19.39
CA SER A 130 19.84 -8.91 20.04
C SER A 130 19.32 -7.74 19.20
N GLU A 131 19.21 -7.95 17.88
CA GLU A 131 18.72 -6.96 16.93
C GLU A 131 17.21 -7.11 16.66
N ILE A 132 16.60 -8.24 17.08
CA ILE A 132 15.19 -8.55 16.86
C ILE A 132 14.37 -8.21 18.10
N GLU A 133 13.52 -7.18 18.00
CA GLU A 133 12.57 -6.86 19.07
C GLU A 133 11.32 -7.76 18.96
N VAL A 134 11.09 -8.60 19.95
CA VAL A 134 9.90 -9.46 20.04
C VAL A 134 8.96 -8.95 21.13
N ARG A 135 7.71 -8.79 20.77
CA ARG A 135 6.64 -8.40 21.71
C ARG A 135 5.63 -9.52 21.87
N LEU A 136 5.13 -9.68 23.07
CA LEU A 136 4.03 -10.60 23.34
C LEU A 136 2.81 -10.22 22.46
N GLY A 137 2.27 -11.19 21.74
CA GLY A 137 1.19 -10.98 20.78
C GLY A 137 1.66 -10.69 19.34
N ALA A 138 2.96 -10.78 19.06
CA ALA A 138 3.49 -10.78 17.71
C ALA A 138 2.89 -11.95 16.90
N THR A 139 2.28 -11.63 15.76
CA THR A 139 1.47 -12.59 14.97
C THR A 139 2.29 -13.65 14.23
N TRP A 140 3.60 -13.45 14.13
CA TRP A 140 4.52 -14.40 13.52
C TRP A 140 5.05 -15.46 14.50
N ILE A 141 4.79 -15.30 15.80
CA ILE A 141 5.11 -16.28 16.86
C ILE A 141 3.95 -17.28 16.94
N GLU A 142 4.25 -18.56 16.82
CA GLU A 142 3.25 -19.63 16.90
C GLU A 142 2.67 -19.76 18.32
N PRO A 143 1.39 -20.16 18.44
CA PRO A 143 0.71 -20.37 19.72
C PRO A 143 1.42 -21.35 20.66
N GLN A 144 2.19 -22.31 20.11
CA GLN A 144 2.95 -23.26 20.89
C GLN A 144 3.99 -22.60 21.81
N TYR A 145 4.72 -21.57 21.32
CA TYR A 145 5.69 -20.85 22.15
C TYR A 145 5.04 -20.08 23.30
N VAL A 146 3.83 -19.57 23.09
CA VAL A 146 3.04 -18.94 24.15
C VAL A 146 2.58 -19.99 25.17
N THR A 147 2.23 -21.19 24.73
CA THR A 147 1.85 -22.32 25.59
C THR A 147 3.04 -22.80 26.44
N GLU A 148 4.22 -22.94 25.84
CA GLU A 148 5.47 -23.26 26.54
C GLU A 148 5.80 -22.19 27.59
N PHE A 149 5.74 -20.92 27.18
CA PHE A 149 5.95 -19.79 28.10
C PHE A 149 5.01 -19.81 29.30
N MET A 150 3.72 -20.08 29.09
CA MET A 150 2.75 -20.24 30.18
C MET A 150 3.13 -21.38 31.14
N GLY A 151 3.55 -22.52 30.57
CA GLY A 151 3.98 -23.68 31.35
C GLY A 151 5.12 -23.34 32.27
N GLU A 152 6.16 -22.70 31.76
CA GLU A 152 7.35 -22.33 32.51
C GLU A 152 7.11 -21.17 33.48
N LEU A 153 6.52 -20.07 33.03
CA LEU A 153 6.34 -18.87 33.86
C LEU A 153 5.33 -19.09 34.99
N PHE A 154 4.17 -19.66 34.66
CA PHE A 154 3.10 -19.84 35.64
C PHE A 154 3.21 -21.18 36.39
N GLY A 155 4.05 -22.08 35.90
CA GLY A 155 4.13 -23.45 36.43
C GLY A 155 2.82 -24.20 36.21
N THR A 156 2.18 -23.98 35.07
CA THR A 156 0.92 -24.66 34.71
C THR A 156 1.19 -26.15 34.49
N PRO A 157 0.47 -27.03 35.16
CA PRO A 157 0.68 -28.48 35.01
C PRO A 157 0.43 -28.97 33.58
N ASP A 158 1.28 -29.88 33.08
CA ASP A 158 1.20 -30.41 31.72
C ASP A 158 -0.14 -31.05 31.38
N TYR A 159 -0.85 -31.63 32.39
CA TYR A 159 -2.16 -32.23 32.15
C TYR A 159 -3.26 -31.19 31.86
N LEU A 160 -3.03 -29.90 32.18
CA LEU A 160 -3.93 -28.80 31.85
C LEU A 160 -3.54 -28.13 30.54
N LEU A 161 -2.24 -28.10 30.19
CA LEU A 161 -1.74 -27.51 28.97
C LEU A 161 -2.19 -28.29 27.73
N GLY A 162 -2.72 -27.58 26.73
CA GLY A 162 -3.19 -28.18 25.47
C GLY A 162 -4.47 -29.03 25.58
N ARG A 163 -5.06 -29.12 26.79
CA ARG A 163 -6.32 -29.86 27.02
C ARG A 163 -7.42 -28.99 27.59
N GLN A 164 -7.20 -28.36 28.72
CA GLN A 164 -8.14 -27.44 29.37
C GLN A 164 -7.73 -25.98 29.19
N ILE A 165 -6.42 -25.71 29.26
CA ILE A 165 -5.85 -24.38 29.01
C ILE A 165 -5.13 -24.43 27.68
N GLU A 166 -5.68 -23.75 26.71
CA GLU A 166 -5.16 -23.74 25.34
C GLU A 166 -5.05 -22.32 24.80
N VAL A 167 -3.95 -22.04 24.08
CA VAL A 167 -3.74 -20.79 23.38
C VAL A 167 -4.01 -20.97 21.91
N ARG A 168 -4.88 -20.16 21.35
CA ARG A 168 -5.24 -20.16 19.94
C ARG A 168 -5.06 -18.78 19.33
N TYR A 169 -4.65 -18.74 18.09
CA TYR A 169 -4.54 -17.53 17.29
C TYR A 169 -5.44 -17.64 16.06
N ALA A 170 -6.27 -16.63 15.81
CA ALA A 170 -7.10 -16.54 14.63
C ALA A 170 -6.47 -15.56 13.63
N PRO A 171 -5.89 -16.05 12.49
CA PRO A 171 -5.22 -15.19 11.50
C PRO A 171 -6.14 -14.13 10.89
N VAL A 172 -7.40 -14.47 10.66
CA VAL A 172 -8.40 -13.61 10.00
C VAL A 172 -8.61 -12.28 10.71
N ASN A 173 -8.72 -12.30 12.04
CA ASN A 173 -8.93 -11.09 12.84
C ASN A 173 -7.72 -10.73 13.72
N GLY A 174 -6.68 -11.55 13.67
CA GLY A 174 -5.47 -11.40 14.48
C GLY A 174 -5.71 -11.52 15.98
N GLN A 175 -6.77 -12.22 16.43
CA GLN A 175 -7.08 -12.37 17.85
C GLN A 175 -6.42 -13.61 18.45
N TRP A 176 -5.94 -13.42 19.68
CA TRP A 176 -5.47 -14.49 20.54
C TRP A 176 -6.56 -14.82 21.56
N ASN A 177 -6.74 -16.09 21.82
CA ASN A 177 -7.67 -16.58 22.84
C ASN A 177 -6.94 -17.58 23.76
N VAL A 178 -7.16 -17.44 25.05
CA VAL A 178 -6.71 -18.41 26.05
C VAL A 178 -7.95 -19.03 26.66
N SER A 179 -8.19 -20.33 26.39
CA SER A 179 -9.31 -21.05 26.96
C SER A 179 -9.01 -21.53 28.38
N GLY A 180 -10.02 -21.98 29.12
CA GLY A 180 -9.85 -22.63 30.42
C GLY A 180 -9.17 -21.80 31.51
N LYS A 181 -9.23 -20.48 31.47
CA LYS A 181 -8.52 -19.53 32.35
C LYS A 181 -8.71 -19.79 33.86
N ASN A 182 -9.79 -20.47 34.23
CA ASN A 182 -10.12 -20.77 35.65
C ASN A 182 -9.73 -22.20 36.04
N ALA A 183 -9.18 -23.01 35.15
CA ALA A 183 -8.85 -24.40 35.47
C ALA A 183 -7.75 -24.52 36.52
N ASP A 184 -6.83 -23.54 36.55
CA ASP A 184 -5.68 -23.52 37.50
C ASP A 184 -5.83 -22.47 38.61
N TYR A 185 -7.05 -22.35 39.16
CA TYR A 185 -7.39 -21.32 40.16
C TYR A 185 -6.68 -21.49 41.52
N ARG A 186 -6.09 -22.64 41.79
CA ARG A 186 -5.33 -22.91 43.03
C ARG A 186 -3.85 -22.55 42.93
N ASN A 187 -3.38 -22.22 41.77
CA ASN A 187 -1.97 -21.91 41.54
C ASN A 187 -1.62 -20.48 42.03
N PRO A 188 -0.76 -20.33 43.06
CA PRO A 188 -0.41 -19.02 43.59
C PRO A 188 0.31 -18.12 42.55
N ARG A 189 1.05 -18.72 41.59
CA ARG A 189 1.68 -17.95 40.53
C ARG A 189 0.64 -17.28 39.63
N VAL A 190 -0.46 -17.99 39.36
CA VAL A 190 -1.56 -17.51 38.52
C VAL A 190 -2.44 -16.48 39.23
N THR A 191 -2.68 -16.66 40.54
CA THR A 191 -3.63 -15.85 41.26
C THR A 191 -3.04 -14.67 42.02
N ALA A 192 -1.74 -14.71 42.36
CA ALA A 192 -1.08 -13.69 43.16
C ALA A 192 0.22 -13.15 42.55
N THR A 193 1.15 -14.03 42.05
CA THR A 193 2.45 -13.56 41.56
C THR A 193 2.28 -12.80 40.24
N TYR A 194 1.64 -13.40 39.26
CA TYR A 194 1.41 -12.84 37.91
C TYR A 194 -0.06 -12.47 37.69
N GLY A 195 -0.92 -12.64 38.66
CA GLY A 195 -2.34 -12.27 38.63
C GLY A 195 -2.74 -11.42 39.80
N THR A 196 -4.03 -11.09 39.86
CA THR A 196 -4.71 -10.42 40.96
C THR A 196 -5.96 -11.23 41.32
N GLN A 197 -6.62 -10.89 42.45
CA GLN A 197 -7.88 -11.52 42.85
C GLN A 197 -9.02 -11.29 41.82
N ARG A 198 -8.92 -10.21 41.00
CA ARG A 198 -9.94 -9.80 40.02
C ARG A 198 -9.60 -10.20 38.60
N ALA A 199 -8.31 -10.45 38.29
CA ALA A 199 -7.82 -10.87 36.99
C ALA A 199 -6.63 -11.82 37.19
N ASN A 200 -6.80 -13.09 36.86
CA ASN A 200 -5.73 -14.07 36.92
C ASN A 200 -4.72 -13.90 35.79
N ALA A 201 -3.56 -14.55 35.89
CA ALA A 201 -2.47 -14.42 34.95
C ALA A 201 -2.85 -14.76 33.51
N TYR A 202 -3.70 -15.76 33.28
CA TYR A 202 -4.18 -16.13 31.93
C TYR A 202 -5.01 -15.05 31.26
N ARG A 203 -5.84 -14.34 32.04
CA ARG A 203 -6.58 -13.18 31.53
C ARG A 203 -5.65 -12.03 31.18
N LEU A 204 -4.67 -11.75 32.07
CA LEU A 204 -3.68 -10.70 31.81
C LEU A 204 -2.81 -11.01 30.59
N LEU A 205 -2.44 -12.28 30.42
CA LEU A 205 -1.72 -12.77 29.26
C LEU A 205 -2.54 -12.59 27.97
N GLU A 206 -3.82 -13.00 27.98
CA GLU A 206 -4.69 -12.82 26.81
C GLU A 206 -4.88 -11.35 26.46
N ASP A 207 -5.06 -10.47 27.45
CA ASP A 207 -5.15 -9.04 27.22
C ASP A 207 -3.84 -8.50 26.61
N ALA A 208 -2.67 -8.96 27.12
CA ALA A 208 -1.36 -8.59 26.58
C ALA A 208 -1.14 -9.07 25.14
N LEU A 209 -1.47 -10.34 24.85
CA LEU A 209 -1.44 -10.93 23.51
C LEU A 209 -2.29 -10.14 22.51
N ASN A 210 -3.41 -9.59 22.97
CA ASN A 210 -4.31 -8.78 22.16
C ASN A 210 -3.98 -7.28 22.20
N LEU A 211 -2.83 -6.88 22.75
CA LEU A 211 -2.38 -5.50 22.89
C LEU A 211 -3.41 -4.62 23.63
N ARG A 212 -4.06 -5.17 24.66
CA ARG A 212 -5.04 -4.47 25.49
C ARG A 212 -4.48 -4.24 26.88
N ASP A 213 -4.69 -3.04 27.41
CA ASP A 213 -4.45 -2.77 28.82
C ASP A 213 -5.65 -3.29 29.62
N THR A 214 -5.37 -4.13 30.60
CA THR A 214 -6.41 -4.69 31.46
C THR A 214 -7.06 -3.58 32.28
N LYS A 215 -8.41 -3.53 32.26
CA LYS A 215 -9.22 -2.59 33.04
C LYS A 215 -10.18 -3.37 33.94
N ILE A 216 -10.22 -2.97 35.23
CA ILE A 216 -11.08 -3.58 36.24
C ILE A 216 -12.20 -2.60 36.58
N TYR A 217 -13.44 -3.08 36.54
CA TYR A 217 -14.64 -2.28 36.82
C TYR A 217 -15.39 -2.83 38.02
N ASP A 218 -15.87 -1.93 38.89
CA ASP A 218 -16.83 -2.24 39.93
C ASP A 218 -18.24 -1.95 39.43
N THR A 219 -19.21 -2.77 39.86
CA THR A 219 -20.62 -2.51 39.62
C THR A 219 -21.17 -1.77 40.83
N VAL A 220 -21.65 -0.56 40.63
CA VAL A 220 -22.26 0.30 41.68
C VAL A 220 -23.71 0.50 41.29
N GLU A 221 -24.61 0.26 42.27
CA GLU A 221 -26.02 0.59 42.11
C GLU A 221 -26.23 2.09 42.38
N GLU A 222 -26.66 2.83 41.37
CA GLU A 222 -26.97 4.25 41.47
C GLU A 222 -28.40 4.48 40.93
N GLY A 223 -29.36 4.79 41.83
CA GLY A 223 -30.74 5.11 41.43
C GLY A 223 -31.55 3.96 40.83
N GLY A 224 -31.27 2.68 41.20
CA GLY A 224 -31.97 1.50 40.70
C GLY A 224 -31.45 0.99 39.33
N SER A 225 -30.32 1.52 38.84
CA SER A 225 -29.62 1.00 37.69
C SER A 225 -28.16 0.63 38.02
N GLU A 226 -27.69 -0.51 37.50
CA GLU A 226 -26.29 -0.94 37.64
C GLU A 226 -25.38 -0.10 36.72
N LYS A 227 -24.39 0.59 37.32
CA LYS A 227 -23.39 1.37 36.62
C LYS A 227 -22.00 0.78 36.82
N ARG A 228 -21.27 0.58 35.72
CA ARG A 228 -19.88 0.14 35.75
C ARG A 228 -18.93 1.32 35.97
N VAL A 229 -18.20 1.31 37.09
CA VAL A 229 -17.23 2.35 37.45
C VAL A 229 -15.82 1.75 37.42
N LEU A 230 -14.88 2.44 36.79
CA LEU A 230 -13.49 1.99 36.71
C LEU A 230 -12.83 2.02 38.10
N ASN A 231 -12.38 0.86 38.58
CA ASN A 231 -11.56 0.76 39.79
C ASN A 231 -10.08 1.05 39.42
N LYS A 232 -9.66 2.28 39.68
CA LYS A 232 -8.30 2.73 39.32
C LYS A 232 -7.19 1.93 40.04
N LYS A 233 -7.39 1.59 41.32
CA LYS A 233 -6.39 0.86 42.12
C LYS A 233 -6.19 -0.57 41.60
N GLU A 234 -7.26 -1.32 41.41
CA GLU A 234 -7.23 -2.68 40.90
C GLU A 234 -6.74 -2.71 39.44
N THR A 235 -7.11 -1.71 38.63
CA THR A 235 -6.63 -1.56 37.25
C THR A 235 -5.12 -1.35 37.22
N MET A 236 -4.56 -0.47 38.05
CA MET A 236 -3.13 -0.21 38.12
C MET A 236 -2.35 -1.45 38.58
N LEU A 237 -2.85 -2.19 39.57
CA LEU A 237 -2.24 -3.44 40.00
C LEU A 237 -2.26 -4.50 38.89
N ALA A 238 -3.37 -4.65 38.18
CA ALA A 238 -3.47 -5.59 37.07
C ALA A 238 -2.51 -5.23 35.92
N GLN A 239 -2.37 -3.95 35.58
CA GLN A 239 -1.42 -3.47 34.56
C GLN A 239 0.04 -3.68 34.96
N GLN A 240 0.39 -3.48 36.25
CA GLN A 240 1.73 -3.82 36.72
C GLN A 240 2.05 -5.31 36.57
N LYS A 241 1.08 -6.20 36.88
CA LYS A 241 1.26 -7.64 36.68
C LYS A 241 1.34 -8.01 35.21
N GLN A 242 0.56 -7.34 34.37
CA GLN A 242 0.59 -7.51 32.92
C GLN A 242 1.98 -7.12 32.35
N GLU A 243 2.59 -6.03 32.83
CA GLU A 243 3.91 -5.62 32.41
C GLU A 243 5.00 -6.63 32.82
N LEU A 244 4.93 -7.19 34.05
CA LEU A 244 5.82 -8.27 34.47
C LEU A 244 5.76 -9.48 33.54
N ILE A 245 4.56 -9.85 33.05
CA ILE A 245 4.41 -10.95 32.09
C ILE A 245 5.06 -10.58 30.74
N LYS A 246 4.92 -9.36 30.26
CA LYS A 246 5.53 -8.90 29.00
C LYS A 246 7.07 -8.89 29.11
N GLU A 247 7.61 -8.40 30.21
CA GLU A 247 9.08 -8.40 30.45
C GLU A 247 9.62 -9.82 30.51
N ALA A 248 8.98 -10.71 31.29
CA ALA A 248 9.37 -12.10 31.38
C ALA A 248 9.36 -12.80 30.00
N PHE A 249 8.40 -12.48 29.12
CA PHE A 249 8.36 -13.04 27.78
C PHE A 249 9.54 -12.57 26.91
N ARG A 250 9.91 -11.29 26.98
CA ARG A 250 11.06 -10.75 26.24
C ARG A 250 12.38 -11.43 26.61
N GLU A 251 12.55 -11.71 27.89
CA GLU A 251 13.73 -12.42 28.39
C GLU A 251 13.72 -13.89 27.98
N TRP A 252 12.56 -14.55 28.09
CA TRP A 252 12.40 -15.98 27.88
C TRP A 252 12.51 -16.39 26.40
N ILE A 253 11.98 -15.60 25.46
CA ILE A 253 11.75 -16.03 24.08
C ILE A 253 13.04 -16.46 23.35
N PHE A 254 14.16 -15.82 23.63
CA PHE A 254 15.46 -16.12 23.04
C PHE A 254 16.45 -16.80 24.01
N GLN A 255 16.00 -17.26 25.16
CA GLN A 255 16.87 -17.90 26.16
C GLN A 255 17.31 -19.30 25.72
N ASP A 256 16.39 -20.09 25.21
CA ASP A 256 16.67 -21.41 24.64
C ASP A 256 17.35 -21.29 23.27
N MET A 257 18.35 -22.14 22.99
CA MET A 257 19.18 -22.03 21.79
C MET A 257 18.45 -22.44 20.53
N ASP A 258 17.69 -23.54 20.56
CA ASP A 258 16.99 -24.08 19.39
C ASP A 258 15.82 -23.15 19.00
N ARG A 259 15.08 -22.68 20.02
CA ARG A 259 13.99 -21.70 19.83
C ARG A 259 14.52 -20.38 19.26
N ARG A 260 15.64 -19.88 19.78
CA ARG A 260 16.31 -18.67 19.28
C ARG A 260 16.73 -18.80 17.83
N GLU A 261 17.39 -19.89 17.45
CA GLU A 261 17.83 -20.11 16.06
C GLU A 261 16.63 -20.19 15.12
N THR A 262 15.59 -20.95 15.48
CA THR A 262 14.38 -21.12 14.69
C THR A 262 13.65 -19.78 14.50
N LEU A 263 13.50 -19.00 15.57
CA LEU A 263 12.77 -17.73 15.50
C LEU A 263 13.57 -16.64 14.79
N CYS A 264 14.90 -16.57 14.95
CA CYS A 264 15.75 -15.65 14.20
C CYS A 264 15.70 -15.93 12.71
N LYS A 265 15.80 -17.21 12.31
CA LYS A 265 15.66 -17.61 10.90
C LYS A 265 14.30 -17.19 10.33
N LYS A 266 13.22 -17.55 11.02
CA LYS A 266 11.86 -17.18 10.61
C LYS A 266 11.65 -15.67 10.50
N TYR A 267 12.18 -14.90 11.45
CA TYR A 267 12.10 -13.45 11.40
C TYR A 267 12.81 -12.87 10.17
N ASN A 268 14.04 -13.34 9.90
CA ASN A 268 14.81 -12.90 8.75
C ASN A 268 14.12 -13.26 7.41
N GLU A 269 13.50 -14.43 7.32
CA GLU A 269 12.73 -14.84 6.14
C GLU A 269 11.49 -13.97 5.92
N LEU A 270 10.76 -13.61 6.98
CA LEU A 270 9.52 -12.84 6.88
C LEU A 270 9.73 -11.33 6.76
N PHE A 271 10.68 -10.76 7.49
CA PHE A 271 10.81 -9.31 7.68
C PHE A 271 12.12 -8.71 7.21
N ASN A 272 13.14 -9.53 6.96
CA ASN A 272 14.46 -9.10 6.48
C ASN A 272 14.79 -9.73 5.13
N SER A 273 13.80 -9.80 4.24
CA SER A 273 13.92 -10.42 2.91
C SER A 273 13.83 -9.41 1.77
N ILE A 274 13.38 -8.19 2.08
CA ILE A 274 13.08 -7.18 1.06
C ILE A 274 14.22 -6.18 0.94
N ARG A 275 14.76 -6.06 -0.27
CA ARG A 275 15.66 -4.97 -0.65
C ARG A 275 14.87 -3.91 -1.43
N PRO A 276 14.83 -2.64 -0.97
CA PRO A 276 14.17 -1.56 -1.71
C PRO A 276 14.82 -1.38 -3.09
N ARG A 277 14.00 -1.11 -4.11
CA ARG A 277 14.49 -0.70 -5.42
C ARG A 277 14.89 0.78 -5.37
N GLU A 278 16.07 1.08 -5.88
CA GLU A 278 16.52 2.44 -6.09
C GLU A 278 16.23 2.86 -7.53
N TYR A 279 15.64 4.04 -7.70
CA TYR A 279 15.27 4.55 -9.01
C TYR A 279 16.17 5.71 -9.37
N ASP A 280 16.78 5.66 -10.57
CA ASP A 280 17.54 6.75 -11.14
C ASP A 280 16.78 7.34 -12.35
N GLY A 281 16.40 8.61 -12.23
CA GLY A 281 15.72 9.37 -13.27
C GLY A 281 16.65 10.31 -14.07
N SER A 282 17.96 10.21 -13.89
CA SER A 282 18.93 11.11 -14.54
C SER A 282 18.87 11.05 -16.07
N HIS A 283 18.55 9.88 -16.63
CA HIS A 283 18.44 9.63 -18.08
C HIS A 283 17.13 10.15 -18.69
N ILE A 284 16.12 10.52 -17.88
CA ILE A 284 14.81 10.94 -18.41
C ILE A 284 14.91 12.34 -19.03
N GLN A 285 14.50 12.44 -20.28
CA GLN A 285 14.35 13.70 -21.00
C GLN A 285 12.88 14.08 -21.06
N PHE A 286 12.53 15.20 -20.45
CA PHE A 286 11.16 15.69 -20.36
C PHE A 286 10.76 16.45 -21.62
N VAL A 287 10.29 15.72 -22.62
CA VAL A 287 9.91 16.27 -23.92
C VAL A 287 8.70 17.19 -23.80
N GLY A 288 8.82 18.41 -24.35
CA GLY A 288 7.73 19.41 -24.30
C GLY A 288 7.67 20.24 -23.00
N MET A 289 8.51 19.92 -22.01
CA MET A 289 8.65 20.74 -20.82
C MET A 289 9.38 22.07 -21.17
N THR A 290 9.01 23.14 -20.47
CA THR A 290 9.68 24.43 -20.64
C THR A 290 11.18 24.34 -20.32
N PRO A 291 12.08 24.93 -21.12
CA PRO A 291 13.51 24.93 -20.83
C PRO A 291 13.89 25.84 -19.64
N GLU A 292 12.98 26.69 -19.19
CA GLU A 292 13.21 27.62 -18.08
C GLU A 292 13.19 26.91 -16.71
N ILE A 293 12.62 25.71 -16.64
CA ILE A 293 12.50 24.93 -15.41
C ILE A 293 13.26 23.62 -15.56
N SER A 294 14.14 23.32 -14.61
CA SER A 294 14.84 22.04 -14.53
C SER A 294 14.44 21.32 -13.27
N LEU A 295 14.06 20.04 -13.40
CA LEU A 295 13.74 19.21 -12.25
C LEU A 295 15.01 18.84 -11.48
N MET A 296 14.93 18.90 -10.16
CA MET A 296 15.98 18.47 -9.24
C MET A 296 16.20 16.93 -9.32
N PRO A 297 17.39 16.40 -8.96
CA PRO A 297 17.66 14.96 -9.03
C PRO A 297 16.62 14.11 -8.31
N HIS A 298 16.21 14.47 -7.07
CA HIS A 298 15.17 13.75 -6.33
C HIS A 298 13.80 13.77 -7.04
N GLN A 299 13.49 14.83 -7.79
CA GLN A 299 12.24 14.93 -8.56
C GLN A 299 12.30 14.00 -9.78
N LYS A 300 13.45 13.95 -10.48
CA LYS A 300 13.66 13.01 -11.58
C LYS A 300 13.57 11.56 -11.11
N ASN A 301 14.17 11.23 -9.95
CA ASN A 301 14.10 9.90 -9.37
C ASN A 301 12.66 9.52 -8.96
N ALA A 302 11.87 10.48 -8.45
CA ALA A 302 10.45 10.28 -8.18
C ALA A 302 9.64 10.00 -9.45
N VAL A 303 9.94 10.72 -10.55
CA VAL A 303 9.34 10.45 -11.86
C VAL A 303 9.71 9.05 -12.35
N ALA A 304 10.98 8.64 -12.26
CA ALA A 304 11.42 7.29 -12.58
C ALA A 304 10.68 6.22 -11.77
N HIS A 305 10.50 6.47 -10.46
CA HIS A 305 9.73 5.58 -9.60
C HIS A 305 8.27 5.41 -10.08
N ILE A 306 7.62 6.50 -10.49
CA ILE A 306 6.25 6.46 -11.00
C ILE A 306 6.17 5.74 -12.35
N LEU A 307 7.16 5.90 -13.22
CA LEU A 307 7.17 5.32 -14.57
C LEU A 307 7.49 3.82 -14.57
N TYR A 308 8.50 3.42 -13.78
CA TYR A 308 9.07 2.06 -13.82
C TYR A 308 8.67 1.19 -12.63
N GLY A 309 8.07 1.80 -11.60
CA GLY A 309 7.56 1.10 -10.42
C GLY A 309 6.10 0.66 -10.55
N HIS A 310 5.57 0.25 -9.42
CA HIS A 310 4.14 -0.01 -9.23
C HIS A 310 3.44 1.25 -8.68
N ASN A 311 2.25 1.08 -8.10
CA ASN A 311 1.58 2.15 -7.38
C ASN A 311 2.54 2.84 -6.41
N THR A 312 2.56 4.16 -6.44
CA THR A 312 3.60 4.96 -5.77
C THR A 312 3.01 5.92 -4.75
N LEU A 313 3.63 6.00 -3.58
CA LEU A 313 3.37 7.04 -2.59
C LEU A 313 4.54 8.03 -2.52
N LEU A 314 4.32 9.25 -2.95
CA LEU A 314 5.26 10.37 -2.81
C LEU A 314 5.13 10.97 -1.39
N ALA A 315 5.80 10.38 -0.43
CA ALA A 315 5.84 10.85 0.97
C ALA A 315 6.91 11.93 1.18
N HIS A 316 6.97 12.89 0.27
CA HIS A 316 7.95 13.95 0.30
C HIS A 316 7.49 15.11 1.18
N CYS A 317 8.43 15.78 1.86
CA CYS A 317 8.14 16.97 2.67
C CYS A 317 7.45 18.08 1.84
N VAL A 318 6.82 19.00 2.54
CA VAL A 318 6.23 20.20 1.92
C VAL A 318 7.34 21.01 1.26
N GLY A 319 7.11 21.47 0.03
CA GLY A 319 8.11 22.23 -0.74
C GLY A 319 9.03 21.38 -1.63
N ALA A 320 9.00 20.03 -1.57
CA ALA A 320 9.81 19.17 -2.42
C ALA A 320 9.37 19.12 -3.91
N GLY A 321 8.34 19.89 -4.27
CA GLY A 321 7.85 19.98 -5.65
C GLY A 321 7.05 18.78 -6.14
N LYS A 322 6.27 18.13 -5.27
CA LYS A 322 5.42 16.98 -5.60
C LYS A 322 4.51 17.23 -6.81
N THR A 323 3.95 18.43 -6.93
CA THR A 323 3.12 18.85 -8.07
C THR A 323 3.86 18.67 -9.40
N PHE A 324 5.10 19.16 -9.49
CA PHE A 324 5.91 19.04 -10.71
C PHE A 324 6.31 17.58 -10.99
N GLN A 325 6.57 16.80 -9.94
CA GLN A 325 6.85 15.36 -10.10
C GLN A 325 5.66 14.62 -10.72
N MET A 326 4.44 14.86 -10.22
CA MET A 326 3.22 14.24 -10.73
C MET A 326 2.89 14.71 -12.16
N ILE A 327 3.03 16.01 -12.44
CA ILE A 327 2.80 16.56 -13.78
C ILE A 327 3.77 15.95 -14.80
N ALA A 328 5.08 15.97 -14.48
CA ALA A 328 6.11 15.42 -15.35
C ALA A 328 5.93 13.91 -15.57
N ALA A 329 5.62 13.16 -14.51
CA ALA A 329 5.37 11.73 -14.60
C ALA A 329 4.15 11.40 -15.47
N GLY A 330 3.07 12.17 -15.36
CA GLY A 330 1.87 11.96 -16.19
C GLY A 330 2.15 12.27 -17.68
N MET A 331 2.85 13.35 -17.97
CA MET A 331 3.23 13.71 -19.35
C MET A 331 4.14 12.65 -19.97
N GLU A 332 5.17 12.20 -19.25
CA GLU A 332 6.05 11.12 -19.70
C GLU A 332 5.32 9.78 -19.83
N SER A 333 4.40 9.46 -18.90
CA SER A 333 3.57 8.25 -19.02
C SER A 333 2.75 8.24 -20.30
N LYS A 334 2.14 9.37 -20.67
CA LYS A 334 1.38 9.50 -21.91
C LYS A 334 2.30 9.44 -23.14
N ARG A 335 3.45 10.12 -23.09
CA ARG A 335 4.43 10.09 -24.19
C ARG A 335 4.95 8.68 -24.47
N LEU A 336 5.22 7.90 -23.42
CA LEU A 336 5.70 6.52 -23.49
C LEU A 336 4.59 5.49 -23.80
N GLY A 337 3.32 5.93 -23.88
CA GLY A 337 2.19 5.03 -24.10
C GLY A 337 1.81 4.18 -22.86
N LEU A 338 2.33 4.52 -21.68
CA LEU A 338 2.02 3.83 -20.42
C LEU A 338 0.68 4.25 -19.84
N SER A 339 0.14 5.37 -20.30
CA SER A 339 -1.22 5.84 -19.98
C SER A 339 -1.80 6.57 -21.18
N GLN A 340 -3.12 6.53 -21.30
CA GLN A 340 -3.86 7.28 -22.30
C GLN A 340 -4.58 8.49 -21.70
N LYS A 341 -5.06 8.37 -20.46
CA LYS A 341 -5.85 9.41 -19.82
C LYS A 341 -5.48 9.57 -18.34
N ASN A 342 -4.79 10.65 -18.05
CA ASN A 342 -4.34 10.99 -16.70
C ASN A 342 -5.38 11.84 -15.97
N LEU A 343 -5.79 11.41 -14.76
CA LEU A 343 -6.68 12.14 -13.88
C LEU A 343 -5.92 12.61 -12.63
N TYR A 344 -5.98 13.91 -12.36
CA TYR A 344 -5.38 14.52 -11.18
C TYR A 344 -6.48 14.93 -10.21
N VAL A 345 -6.47 14.34 -9.02
CA VAL A 345 -7.42 14.63 -7.93
C VAL A 345 -6.70 15.45 -6.88
N VAL A 346 -7.13 16.69 -6.73
CA VAL A 346 -6.41 17.70 -5.94
C VAL A 346 -7.35 18.37 -4.94
N PRO A 347 -6.86 19.06 -3.89
CA PRO A 347 -7.70 19.86 -3.02
C PRO A 347 -8.55 20.86 -3.81
N ASN A 348 -9.84 21.00 -3.45
CA ASN A 348 -10.80 21.78 -4.23
C ASN A 348 -10.40 23.23 -4.51
N HIS A 349 -9.64 23.83 -3.61
CA HIS A 349 -9.17 25.23 -3.75
C HIS A 349 -7.91 25.36 -4.60
N LEU A 350 -7.26 24.25 -4.96
CA LEU A 350 -6.01 24.24 -5.73
C LEU A 350 -6.21 23.86 -7.21
N THR A 351 -7.44 23.54 -7.66
CA THR A 351 -7.69 23.08 -9.03
C THR A 351 -7.20 24.08 -10.10
N GLU A 352 -7.45 25.36 -9.93
CA GLU A 352 -7.00 26.40 -10.88
C GLU A 352 -5.48 26.60 -10.81
N GLN A 353 -4.90 26.57 -9.62
CA GLN A 353 -3.45 26.64 -9.44
C GLN A 353 -2.75 25.48 -10.12
N TRP A 354 -3.25 24.25 -9.95
CA TRP A 354 -2.73 23.06 -10.63
C TRP A 354 -2.78 23.21 -12.15
N GLY A 355 -3.87 23.75 -12.69
CA GLY A 355 -3.98 24.07 -14.12
C GLY A 355 -2.91 25.07 -14.57
N SER A 356 -2.67 26.10 -13.79
CA SER A 356 -1.63 27.11 -14.06
C SER A 356 -0.23 26.52 -13.98
N ASP A 357 0.07 25.73 -12.94
CA ASP A 357 1.35 25.05 -12.76
C ASP A 357 1.60 24.04 -13.89
N PHE A 358 0.55 23.34 -14.35
CA PHE A 358 0.62 22.43 -15.48
C PHE A 358 1.05 23.16 -16.77
N LEU A 359 0.38 24.25 -17.11
CA LEU A 359 0.68 25.04 -18.29
C LEU A 359 2.00 25.81 -18.17
N ARG A 360 2.43 26.14 -16.96
CA ARG A 360 3.75 26.69 -16.70
C ARG A 360 4.86 25.70 -17.00
N LEU A 361 4.65 24.41 -16.65
CA LEU A 361 5.65 23.36 -16.89
C LEU A 361 5.58 22.85 -18.33
N TYR A 362 4.36 22.63 -18.85
CA TYR A 362 4.10 22.17 -20.23
C TYR A 362 3.16 23.14 -20.96
N PRO A 363 3.68 24.22 -21.58
CA PRO A 363 2.87 25.26 -22.19
C PRO A 363 1.93 24.81 -23.30
N ASN A 364 2.22 23.68 -23.92
CA ASN A 364 1.44 23.15 -25.06
C ASN A 364 0.46 22.02 -24.64
N ALA A 365 0.36 21.71 -23.35
CA ALA A 365 -0.49 20.64 -22.86
C ALA A 365 -1.99 20.97 -23.00
N ASN A 366 -2.77 19.99 -23.42
CA ASN A 366 -4.23 20.07 -23.46
C ASN A 366 -4.82 19.67 -22.11
N VAL A 367 -5.11 20.65 -21.27
CA VAL A 367 -5.53 20.44 -19.87
C VAL A 367 -7.02 20.78 -19.69
N LEU A 368 -7.78 19.86 -19.12
CA LEU A 368 -9.16 20.08 -18.71
C LEU A 368 -9.22 20.30 -17.19
N VAL A 369 -9.55 21.52 -16.78
CA VAL A 369 -9.71 21.85 -15.34
C VAL A 369 -11.17 21.94 -15.00
N ALA A 370 -11.62 21.20 -13.99
CA ALA A 370 -12.98 21.22 -13.52
C ALA A 370 -13.28 22.45 -12.66
N THR A 371 -14.41 23.09 -12.93
CA THR A 371 -14.94 24.18 -12.12
C THR A 371 -16.07 23.67 -11.20
N LYS A 372 -16.48 24.49 -10.23
CA LYS A 372 -17.64 24.15 -9.38
C LYS A 372 -18.93 23.94 -10.18
N LYS A 373 -19.12 24.73 -11.25
CA LYS A 373 -20.31 24.67 -12.13
C LYS A 373 -20.39 23.38 -12.93
N ASP A 374 -19.26 22.78 -13.29
CA ASP A 374 -19.21 21.54 -14.07
C ASP A 374 -19.77 20.35 -13.28
N PHE A 375 -19.73 20.39 -11.94
CA PHE A 375 -20.24 19.33 -11.07
C PHE A 375 -21.62 19.62 -10.44
N GLU A 376 -22.29 20.67 -10.88
CA GLU A 376 -23.72 20.85 -10.61
C GLU A 376 -24.53 19.72 -11.28
N PRO A 377 -25.67 19.28 -10.71
CA PRO A 377 -26.43 18.15 -11.23
C PRO A 377 -26.75 18.23 -12.73
N ALA A 378 -27.02 19.42 -13.24
CA ALA A 378 -27.36 19.65 -14.66
C ALA A 378 -26.13 19.51 -15.60
N ASN A 379 -24.93 19.81 -15.13
CA ASN A 379 -23.73 19.89 -15.95
C ASN A 379 -22.80 18.66 -15.80
N ARG A 380 -22.90 17.93 -14.68
CA ARG A 380 -22.01 16.82 -14.34
C ARG A 380 -21.94 15.75 -15.44
N LYS A 381 -23.10 15.32 -15.97
CA LYS A 381 -23.15 14.34 -17.06
C LYS A 381 -22.39 14.83 -18.29
N LYS A 382 -22.58 16.10 -18.67
CA LYS A 382 -21.90 16.72 -19.81
C LYS A 382 -20.38 16.80 -19.58
N PHE A 383 -19.94 17.16 -18.37
CA PHE A 383 -18.53 17.23 -18.03
C PHE A 383 -17.85 15.85 -18.03
N CYS A 384 -18.49 14.85 -17.41
CA CYS A 384 -17.99 13.47 -17.43
C CYS A 384 -17.94 12.90 -18.86
N SER A 385 -18.94 13.19 -19.69
CA SER A 385 -18.92 12.81 -21.11
C SER A 385 -17.77 13.50 -21.87
N ARG A 386 -17.44 14.76 -21.55
CA ARG A 386 -16.26 15.45 -22.10
C ARG A 386 -14.96 14.76 -21.73
N ILE A 387 -14.82 14.30 -20.48
CA ILE A 387 -13.66 13.52 -20.06
C ILE A 387 -13.59 12.23 -20.88
N ALA A 388 -14.71 11.51 -21.02
CA ALA A 388 -14.76 10.23 -21.71
C ALA A 388 -14.35 10.34 -23.19
N THR A 389 -14.86 11.37 -23.91
CA THR A 389 -14.72 11.52 -25.35
C THR A 389 -13.55 12.41 -25.79
N GLY A 390 -12.99 13.22 -24.86
CA GLY A 390 -11.91 14.14 -25.18
C GLY A 390 -10.51 13.49 -25.03
N ASP A 391 -9.58 13.94 -25.87
CA ASP A 391 -8.17 13.63 -25.74
C ASP A 391 -7.45 14.76 -24.99
N TYR A 392 -7.29 14.56 -23.69
CA TYR A 392 -6.62 15.49 -22.78
C TYR A 392 -5.30 14.89 -22.29
N ASP A 393 -4.28 15.74 -22.15
CA ASP A 393 -3.03 15.35 -21.48
C ASP A 393 -3.22 15.23 -19.98
N ALA A 394 -4.10 16.07 -19.44
CA ALA A 394 -4.49 16.03 -18.05
C ALA A 394 -5.95 16.43 -17.84
N VAL A 395 -6.62 15.75 -16.92
CA VAL A 395 -7.90 16.14 -16.36
C VAL A 395 -7.70 16.44 -14.89
N ILE A 396 -7.98 17.65 -14.44
CA ILE A 396 -7.79 18.10 -13.05
C ILE A 396 -9.14 18.33 -12.40
N ILE A 397 -9.41 17.61 -11.32
CA ILE A 397 -10.68 17.71 -10.56
C ILE A 397 -10.40 17.83 -9.06
N GLY A 398 -11.32 18.43 -8.33
CA GLY A 398 -11.25 18.52 -6.87
C GLY A 398 -11.69 17.22 -6.17
N HIS A 399 -11.22 16.99 -4.94
CA HIS A 399 -11.57 15.83 -4.12
C HIS A 399 -13.08 15.62 -4.03
N SER A 400 -13.86 16.67 -3.71
CA SER A 400 -15.32 16.57 -3.61
C SER A 400 -16.02 16.31 -4.96
N GLN A 401 -15.37 16.63 -6.07
CA GLN A 401 -15.85 16.35 -7.41
C GLN A 401 -15.60 14.88 -7.77
N PHE A 402 -14.42 14.35 -7.42
CA PHE A 402 -14.06 12.96 -7.61
C PHE A 402 -15.00 12.00 -6.85
N GLU A 403 -15.38 12.35 -5.62
CA GLU A 403 -16.35 11.58 -4.81
C GLU A 403 -17.75 11.47 -5.46
N ARG A 404 -18.09 12.41 -6.35
CA ARG A 404 -19.38 12.42 -7.06
C ARG A 404 -19.42 11.60 -8.35
N ILE A 405 -18.30 11.02 -8.76
CA ILE A 405 -18.22 10.13 -9.91
C ILE A 405 -18.31 8.69 -9.38
N PRO A 406 -19.43 7.99 -9.55
CA PRO A 406 -19.60 6.65 -9.00
C PRO A 406 -18.87 5.60 -9.82
N LEU A 407 -18.53 4.47 -9.20
CA LEU A 407 -18.28 3.22 -9.90
C LEU A 407 -19.59 2.61 -10.42
N SER A 408 -19.50 1.74 -11.42
CA SER A 408 -20.66 0.97 -11.88
C SER A 408 -21.24 0.14 -10.74
N ARG A 409 -22.55 -0.08 -10.79
CA ARG A 409 -23.26 -0.83 -9.74
C ARG A 409 -22.80 -2.27 -9.67
N GLU A 410 -22.55 -2.85 -10.82
CA GLU A 410 -22.04 -4.22 -10.97
C GLU A 410 -20.71 -4.38 -10.24
N ARG A 411 -19.81 -3.39 -10.36
CA ARG A 411 -18.53 -3.42 -9.63
C ARG A 411 -18.68 -3.20 -8.13
N GLN A 412 -19.57 -2.29 -7.74
CA GLN A 412 -19.86 -2.08 -6.33
C GLN A 412 -20.45 -3.34 -5.71
N ALA A 413 -21.38 -4.01 -6.38
CA ALA A 413 -21.97 -5.27 -5.95
C ALA A 413 -20.91 -6.37 -5.84
N LEU A 414 -20.13 -6.58 -6.89
CA LEU A 414 -19.06 -7.58 -6.92
C LEU A 414 -18.01 -7.36 -5.80
N SER A 415 -17.69 -6.11 -5.50
CA SER A 415 -16.76 -5.79 -4.41
C SER A 415 -17.34 -6.13 -3.04
N ILE A 416 -18.65 -5.91 -2.83
CA ILE A 416 -19.34 -6.26 -1.59
C ILE A 416 -19.49 -7.79 -1.49
N GLU A 417 -19.84 -8.47 -2.57
CA GLU A 417 -19.94 -9.93 -2.63
C GLU A 417 -18.62 -10.60 -2.26
N LYS A 418 -17.49 -10.15 -2.84
CA LYS A 418 -16.16 -10.67 -2.45
C LYS A 418 -15.86 -10.49 -0.95
N GLN A 419 -16.23 -9.35 -0.37
CA GLN A 419 -16.06 -9.12 1.06
C GLN A 419 -16.96 -10.05 1.90
N ILE A 420 -18.17 -10.34 1.45
CA ILE A 420 -19.09 -11.29 2.08
C ILE A 420 -18.49 -12.70 2.03
N ASP A 421 -17.95 -13.11 0.89
CA ASP A 421 -17.33 -14.43 0.71
C ASP A 421 -16.11 -14.58 1.61
N GLU A 422 -15.20 -13.58 1.64
CA GLU A 422 -14.02 -13.58 2.50
C GLU A 422 -14.41 -13.69 3.99
N ILE A 423 -15.43 -12.95 4.44
CA ILE A 423 -15.91 -13.02 5.82
C ILE A 423 -16.60 -14.37 6.09
N THR A 424 -17.32 -14.94 5.12
CA THR A 424 -18.00 -16.21 5.28
C THR A 424 -16.98 -17.35 5.44
N MET A 425 -15.95 -17.39 4.60
CA MET A 425 -14.84 -18.34 4.76
C MET A 425 -14.15 -18.19 6.12
N ALA A 426 -13.93 -16.95 6.55
CA ALA A 426 -13.36 -16.65 7.86
C ALA A 426 -14.24 -17.10 9.04
N ILE A 427 -15.56 -17.03 8.91
CA ILE A 427 -16.51 -17.54 9.90
C ILE A 427 -16.45 -19.07 9.96
N GLU A 428 -16.38 -19.75 8.82
CA GLU A 428 -16.27 -21.22 8.73
C GLU A 428 -14.98 -21.70 9.39
N GLU A 429 -13.83 -21.11 9.05
CA GLU A 429 -12.54 -21.42 9.68
C GLU A 429 -12.55 -21.18 11.21
N ALA A 430 -13.18 -20.08 11.64
CA ALA A 430 -13.25 -19.75 13.06
C ALA A 430 -14.27 -20.61 13.82
N ALA A 431 -15.32 -21.13 13.16
CA ALA A 431 -16.33 -22.01 13.75
C ALA A 431 -15.78 -23.41 14.01
N GLU A 432 -14.82 -23.88 13.23
CA GLU A 432 -14.14 -25.16 13.45
C GLU A 432 -13.20 -25.14 14.67
N GLN A 433 -12.87 -23.94 15.17
CA GLN A 433 -12.01 -23.75 16.34
C GLN A 433 -12.84 -23.46 17.59
N ASP A 434 -12.95 -24.44 18.49
CA ASP A 434 -13.63 -24.28 19.78
C ASP A 434 -13.10 -23.06 20.57
N GLY A 435 -14.01 -22.23 21.09
CA GLY A 435 -13.67 -21.05 21.91
C GLY A 435 -13.74 -19.70 21.20
N MET A 436 -14.03 -19.62 19.90
CA MET A 436 -14.08 -18.40 19.09
C MET A 436 -15.46 -17.74 18.98
N HIS A 437 -16.44 -18.14 19.76
CA HIS A 437 -17.85 -17.68 19.64
C HIS A 437 -18.04 -16.15 19.60
N TYR A 438 -17.22 -15.39 20.34
CA TYR A 438 -17.34 -13.93 20.32
C TYR A 438 -16.87 -13.33 18.99
N THR A 439 -15.80 -13.87 18.43
CA THR A 439 -15.23 -13.43 17.15
C THR A 439 -16.18 -13.77 15.99
N VAL A 440 -16.73 -14.99 15.98
CA VAL A 440 -17.75 -15.44 15.01
C VAL A 440 -18.96 -14.50 15.03
N LYS A 441 -19.53 -14.22 16.21
CA LYS A 441 -20.68 -13.30 16.33
C LYS A 441 -20.40 -11.88 15.79
N GLN A 442 -19.17 -11.40 15.91
CA GLN A 442 -18.80 -10.09 15.39
C GLN A 442 -18.65 -10.11 13.85
N MET A 443 -18.07 -11.18 13.31
CA MET A 443 -17.96 -11.39 11.86
C MET A 443 -19.34 -11.55 11.22
N GLU A 444 -20.25 -12.31 11.84
CA GLU A 444 -21.65 -12.43 11.40
C GLU A 444 -22.38 -11.08 11.35
N LYS A 445 -22.15 -10.22 12.36
CA LYS A 445 -22.72 -8.87 12.34
C LYS A 445 -22.18 -8.04 11.17
N THR A 446 -20.89 -8.15 10.86
CA THR A 446 -20.28 -7.43 9.73
C THR A 446 -20.81 -7.97 8.42
N ARG A 447 -20.92 -9.29 8.26
CA ARG A 447 -21.53 -9.93 7.08
C ARG A 447 -22.94 -9.41 6.83
N LYS A 448 -23.80 -9.43 7.86
CA LYS A 448 -25.18 -8.94 7.78
C LYS A 448 -25.27 -7.46 7.37
N ASN A 449 -24.34 -6.63 7.83
CA ASN A 449 -24.28 -5.23 7.41
C ASN A 449 -23.91 -5.10 5.92
N LEU A 450 -23.00 -5.94 5.41
CA LEU A 450 -22.63 -5.96 4.00
C LEU A 450 -23.77 -6.48 3.12
N GLU A 451 -24.47 -7.53 3.55
CA GLU A 451 -25.68 -8.05 2.87
C GLU A 451 -26.77 -6.97 2.75
N THR A 452 -27.04 -6.23 3.84
CA THR A 452 -27.98 -5.11 3.83
C THR A 452 -27.54 -3.98 2.87
N LYS A 453 -26.21 -3.74 2.80
CA LYS A 453 -25.66 -2.74 1.87
C LYS A 453 -25.82 -3.19 0.41
N LEU A 454 -25.62 -4.49 0.13
CA LEU A 454 -25.83 -5.08 -1.19
C LEU A 454 -27.30 -5.01 -1.62
N GLU A 455 -28.24 -5.37 -0.73
CA GLU A 455 -29.68 -5.26 -0.98
C GLU A 455 -30.09 -3.83 -1.34
N ARG A 456 -29.63 -2.84 -0.54
CA ARG A 456 -29.91 -1.42 -0.83
C ARG A 456 -29.35 -0.97 -2.18
N LEU A 457 -28.17 -1.45 -2.55
CA LEU A 457 -27.58 -1.16 -3.86
C LEU A 457 -28.43 -1.71 -5.00
N ASN A 458 -28.99 -2.92 -4.83
CA ASN A 458 -29.85 -3.57 -5.81
C ASN A 458 -31.24 -2.91 -5.92
N ASP A 459 -31.81 -2.45 -4.79
CA ASP A 459 -33.11 -1.78 -4.75
C ASP A 459 -33.11 -0.38 -5.39
N GLN A 460 -31.96 0.31 -5.39
CA GLN A 460 -31.84 1.65 -5.98
C GLN A 460 -31.80 1.65 -7.52
N SER A 461 -32.17 0.57 -8.18
CA SER A 461 -31.99 0.26 -9.61
C SER A 461 -32.62 1.26 -10.63
N ARG A 462 -33.28 2.32 -10.21
CA ARG A 462 -34.13 3.14 -11.12
C ARG A 462 -33.74 4.62 -11.30
N LYS A 463 -32.68 5.16 -10.72
CA LYS A 463 -32.53 6.63 -10.67
C LYS A 463 -31.31 7.29 -11.30
N ASP A 464 -30.21 6.63 -11.63
CA ASP A 464 -29.00 7.35 -12.06
C ASP A 464 -28.44 6.90 -13.41
N ASP A 465 -28.84 7.64 -14.46
CA ASP A 465 -28.15 7.70 -15.76
C ASP A 465 -26.90 8.63 -15.63
N VAL A 466 -25.92 8.24 -14.80
CA VAL A 466 -24.67 8.97 -14.56
C VAL A 466 -23.52 8.21 -15.22
N VAL A 467 -22.62 8.95 -15.88
CA VAL A 467 -21.36 8.38 -16.39
C VAL A 467 -20.54 7.85 -15.23
N THR A 468 -20.17 6.57 -15.26
CA THR A 468 -19.39 5.91 -14.21
C THR A 468 -17.89 6.16 -14.39
N PHE A 469 -17.11 5.88 -13.35
CA PHE A 469 -15.65 6.08 -13.38
C PHE A 469 -14.98 5.25 -14.49
N GLU A 470 -15.41 4.02 -14.68
CA GLU A 470 -14.93 3.12 -15.74
C GLU A 470 -15.16 3.70 -17.15
N GLN A 471 -16.31 4.35 -17.33
CA GLN A 471 -16.68 4.96 -18.62
C GLN A 471 -15.87 6.21 -18.95
N LEU A 472 -15.16 6.80 -17.98
CA LEU A 472 -14.25 7.91 -18.23
C LEU A 472 -13.03 7.48 -19.04
N GLY A 473 -12.66 6.20 -18.99
CA GLY A 473 -11.47 5.66 -19.64
C GLY A 473 -10.17 6.14 -19.00
N VAL A 474 -10.21 6.50 -17.71
CA VAL A 474 -9.03 6.86 -16.94
C VAL A 474 -8.23 5.59 -16.64
N ASP A 475 -6.95 5.61 -16.95
CA ASP A 475 -6.00 4.52 -16.72
C ASP A 475 -4.83 4.93 -15.81
N ARG A 476 -4.72 6.22 -15.45
CA ARG A 476 -3.75 6.70 -14.47
C ARG A 476 -4.34 7.78 -13.57
N LEU A 477 -4.19 7.58 -12.27
CA LEU A 477 -4.73 8.43 -11.21
C LEU A 477 -3.60 9.02 -10.37
N PHE A 478 -3.57 10.34 -10.27
CA PHE A 478 -2.69 11.08 -9.38
C PHE A 478 -3.55 11.75 -8.30
N VAL A 479 -3.22 11.55 -7.02
CA VAL A 479 -3.98 12.13 -5.89
C VAL A 479 -3.05 12.94 -5.02
N ASP A 480 -3.25 14.25 -5.03
CA ASP A 480 -2.54 15.16 -4.14
C ASP A 480 -3.24 15.24 -2.77
N GLU A 481 -2.46 15.42 -1.72
CA GLU A 481 -2.91 15.41 -0.32
C GLU A 481 -3.75 14.18 0.01
N SER A 482 -3.23 13.01 -0.38
CA SER A 482 -3.91 11.71 -0.23
C SER A 482 -4.28 11.36 1.21
N HIS A 483 -3.68 12.02 2.20
CA HIS A 483 -4.04 11.86 3.62
C HIS A 483 -5.52 12.21 3.93
N PHE A 484 -6.22 12.89 3.04
CA PHE A 484 -7.68 13.08 3.17
C PHE A 484 -8.48 11.79 3.07
N TYR A 485 -7.92 10.73 2.50
CA TYR A 485 -8.54 9.40 2.32
C TYR A 485 -8.07 8.34 3.32
N LYS A 486 -7.43 8.73 4.41
CA LYS A 486 -6.76 7.87 5.40
C LYS A 486 -7.68 6.97 6.24
N ASN A 487 -8.97 7.26 6.35
CA ASN A 487 -9.91 6.53 7.20
C ASN A 487 -10.58 5.37 6.43
N LEU A 488 -9.78 4.49 5.86
CA LEU A 488 -10.28 3.25 5.28
C LEU A 488 -10.58 2.26 6.41
N PHE A 489 -11.75 1.61 6.35
CA PHE A 489 -12.09 0.58 7.31
C PHE A 489 -11.08 -0.57 7.24
N LEU A 490 -10.48 -0.87 8.38
CA LEU A 490 -9.59 -2.01 8.54
C LEU A 490 -10.16 -2.92 9.64
N TYR A 491 -10.46 -4.17 9.28
CA TYR A 491 -10.81 -5.17 10.27
C TYR A 491 -9.53 -5.57 11.04
N THR A 492 -9.45 -5.19 12.30
CA THR A 492 -8.29 -5.49 13.16
C THR A 492 -8.70 -5.69 14.60
N LYS A 493 -7.95 -6.54 15.31
CA LYS A 493 -8.06 -6.73 16.76
C LYS A 493 -7.61 -5.50 17.56
N MET A 494 -6.84 -4.63 16.94
CA MET A 494 -6.30 -3.43 17.58
C MET A 494 -7.39 -2.39 17.78
N ARG A 495 -8.10 -2.48 18.93
CA ARG A 495 -9.13 -1.50 19.33
C ARG A 495 -8.52 -0.47 20.26
N ASN A 496 -8.92 0.79 20.10
CA ASN A 496 -8.48 1.92 20.92
C ASN A 496 -6.96 2.22 20.86
N ILE A 497 -6.30 1.84 19.78
CA ILE A 497 -4.93 2.26 19.51
C ILE A 497 -4.96 3.57 18.71
N ALA A 498 -4.21 4.55 19.19
CA ALA A 498 -4.05 5.81 18.46
C ALA A 498 -3.50 5.53 17.04
N GLY A 499 -4.16 6.08 16.02
CA GLY A 499 -3.76 5.90 14.63
C GLY A 499 -4.40 4.72 13.89
N ILE A 500 -5.19 3.86 14.56
CA ILE A 500 -5.96 2.80 13.91
C ILE A 500 -7.44 3.02 14.23
N ALA A 501 -8.10 3.83 13.41
CA ALA A 501 -9.54 4.08 13.57
C ALA A 501 -10.34 2.98 12.85
N GLN A 502 -11.34 2.43 13.52
CA GLN A 502 -12.32 1.50 12.93
C GLN A 502 -13.53 2.26 12.35
N THR A 503 -13.32 3.48 11.86
CA THR A 503 -14.36 4.29 11.22
C THR A 503 -14.32 4.07 9.73
N ASP A 504 -15.48 3.75 9.12
CA ASP A 504 -15.65 3.69 7.68
C ASP A 504 -16.00 5.08 7.16
N ALA A 505 -15.04 5.74 6.49
CA ALA A 505 -15.32 6.95 5.76
C ALA A 505 -15.69 6.59 4.31
N GLN A 506 -16.92 6.86 3.91
CA GLN A 506 -17.43 6.54 2.58
C GLN A 506 -16.50 6.99 1.45
N LYS A 507 -15.86 8.16 1.57
CA LYS A 507 -14.89 8.67 0.59
C LYS A 507 -13.62 7.80 0.48
N SER A 508 -13.15 7.21 1.60
CA SER A 508 -11.97 6.36 1.60
C SER A 508 -12.27 4.99 0.98
N SER A 509 -13.45 4.44 1.27
CA SER A 509 -13.94 3.21 0.65
C SER A 509 -14.20 3.37 -0.85
N ASP A 510 -14.72 4.53 -1.29
CA ASP A 510 -14.91 4.86 -2.71
C ASP A 510 -13.56 5.00 -3.44
N MET A 511 -12.60 5.73 -2.85
CA MET A 511 -11.23 5.84 -3.38
C MET A 511 -10.58 4.47 -3.51
N PHE A 512 -10.65 3.64 -2.47
CA PHE A 512 -10.10 2.28 -2.49
C PHE A 512 -10.69 1.42 -3.61
N ALA A 513 -12.00 1.46 -3.79
CA ALA A 513 -12.67 0.69 -4.85
C ALA A 513 -12.24 1.14 -6.26
N LYS A 514 -12.04 2.46 -6.47
CA LYS A 514 -11.52 3.01 -7.73
C LYS A 514 -10.05 2.64 -7.97
N CYS A 515 -9.22 2.64 -6.92
CA CYS A 515 -7.84 2.16 -7.02
C CYS A 515 -7.77 0.68 -7.38
N ARG A 516 -8.62 -0.17 -6.77
CA ARG A 516 -8.71 -1.60 -7.12
C ARG A 516 -9.09 -1.81 -8.58
N TYR A 517 -10.01 -1.00 -9.11
CA TYR A 517 -10.33 -1.02 -10.54
C TYR A 517 -9.12 -0.68 -11.40
N LEU A 518 -8.38 0.38 -11.04
CA LEU A 518 -7.17 0.75 -11.77
C LEU A 518 -6.09 -0.33 -11.69
N ASP A 519 -5.93 -0.98 -10.54
CA ASP A 519 -5.00 -2.09 -10.37
C ASP A 519 -5.31 -3.26 -11.31
N GLU A 520 -6.60 -3.58 -11.48
CA GLU A 520 -7.04 -4.64 -12.39
C GLU A 520 -6.68 -4.34 -13.86
N ILE A 521 -6.86 -3.09 -14.30
CA ILE A 521 -6.61 -2.72 -15.70
C ILE A 521 -5.15 -2.35 -16.01
N THR A 522 -4.34 -2.01 -14.99
CA THR A 522 -2.96 -1.54 -15.16
C THR A 522 -1.90 -2.48 -14.57
N GLY A 523 -2.31 -3.58 -13.94
CA GLY A 523 -1.39 -4.48 -13.24
C GLY A 523 -0.70 -3.81 -12.04
N GLY A 524 -1.41 -2.94 -11.29
CA GLY A 524 -0.89 -2.25 -10.10
C GLY A 524 0.06 -1.10 -10.41
N ARG A 525 -0.08 -0.45 -11.56
CA ARG A 525 0.76 0.69 -11.99
C ARG A 525 -0.03 1.98 -12.24
N GLY A 526 -1.32 1.99 -11.92
CA GLY A 526 -2.24 3.06 -12.28
C GLY A 526 -2.37 4.17 -11.25
N VAL A 527 -1.82 4.06 -10.03
CA VAL A 527 -2.10 4.97 -8.93
C VAL A 527 -0.84 5.61 -8.36
N THR A 528 -0.89 6.93 -8.24
CA THR A 528 0.17 7.70 -7.55
C THR A 528 -0.48 8.60 -6.50
N PHE A 529 -0.10 8.40 -5.25
CA PHE A 529 -0.49 9.23 -4.12
C PHE A 529 0.63 10.17 -3.72
N ALA A 530 0.27 11.40 -3.31
CA ALA A 530 1.22 12.37 -2.80
C ALA A 530 0.72 12.99 -1.51
N THR A 531 1.60 13.14 -0.53
CA THR A 531 1.30 13.84 0.73
C THR A 531 2.57 14.28 1.44
N GLY A 532 2.49 15.41 2.14
CA GLY A 532 3.55 15.86 3.06
C GLY A 532 3.44 15.24 4.45
N THR A 533 2.31 14.59 4.76
CA THR A 533 2.00 14.00 6.07
C THR A 533 1.47 12.58 5.91
N PRO A 534 2.36 11.61 5.55
CA PRO A 534 1.95 10.22 5.26
C PRO A 534 1.34 9.53 6.48
N VAL A 535 1.81 9.86 7.67
CA VAL A 535 1.26 9.39 8.94
C VAL A 535 0.78 10.60 9.74
N SER A 536 -0.54 10.74 9.92
CA SER A 536 -1.12 11.77 10.78
C SER A 536 -1.89 11.11 11.94
N ASN A 537 -3.21 11.18 11.97
CA ASN A 537 -4.03 10.55 13.01
C ASN A 537 -4.36 9.07 12.73
N SER A 538 -3.97 8.55 11.58
CA SER A 538 -4.17 7.16 11.16
C SER A 538 -2.96 6.68 10.37
N MET A 539 -2.55 5.43 10.64
CA MET A 539 -1.53 4.73 9.84
C MET A 539 -2.15 4.00 8.64
N VAL A 540 -3.47 3.98 8.53
CA VAL A 540 -4.17 3.30 7.44
C VAL A 540 -4.30 4.26 6.26
N VAL A 541 -3.19 4.50 5.59
CA VAL A 541 -3.13 5.06 4.24
C VAL A 541 -2.61 3.93 3.37
N ARG A 542 -3.50 3.20 2.71
CA ARG A 542 -3.06 2.22 1.71
C ARG A 542 -3.01 2.90 0.34
N PRO A 543 -1.89 2.82 -0.34
CA PRO A 543 -1.83 3.11 -1.78
C PRO A 543 -2.59 2.05 -2.57
#